data_ee8b79f129f66a91da8aa23354a79272
#
_entry.id   ee8b79f129f66a91da8aa23354a79272
#
_cell.length_a   1.000
_cell.length_b   1.000
_cell.length_c   1.000
_cell.angle_alpha   90.00
_cell.angle_beta   90.00
_cell.angle_gamma   90.00
#
_symmetry.space_group_name_H-M   'P 1'
#
loop_
_entity.id
_entity.type
_entity.pdbx_description
1 polymer ?
#
loop_
_entity_poly.entity_id
_entity_poly.type
_entity_poly.pdbx_seq_one_letter_code
_entity_poly.pdbx_strand_id
1 'polypeptide(L)' 'MMYISCCKERCVMLGTYLVENRTTVRATAQQFNISKSTVHKDVTQVLQHVNPALYEQVQRVL' A
#
# COMPACT_ATOMS: atom_id res chain seq x y z
N MET A 1 13.09 -11.48 -9.14
CA MET A 1 11.79 -11.16 -8.58
C MET A 1 11.92 -10.83 -7.09
N MET A 2 11.28 -9.79 -6.67
CA MET A 2 11.34 -9.43 -5.27
C MET A 2 10.40 -10.27 -4.42
N TYR A 3 10.90 -10.75 -3.31
CA TYR A 3 10.13 -11.55 -2.39
C TYR A 3 9.77 -10.70 -1.16
N ILE A 4 8.47 -10.57 -0.90
CA ILE A 4 7.99 -9.78 0.23
C ILE A 4 7.61 -10.74 1.35
N SER A 5 8.41 -10.77 2.41
CA SER A 5 8.23 -11.73 3.47
C SER A 5 7.47 -11.21 4.68
N CYS A 6 7.23 -9.90 4.79
CA CYS A 6 6.51 -9.39 5.93
C CYS A 6 5.57 -8.24 5.56
N CYS A 7 4.53 -8.07 6.39
CA CYS A 7 3.50 -7.07 6.14
C CYS A 7 4.04 -5.64 6.17
N LYS A 8 5.07 -5.39 6.97
CA LYS A 8 5.66 -4.06 7.07
C LYS A 8 6.25 -3.62 5.74
N GLU A 9 7.03 -4.49 5.11
CA GLU A 9 7.63 -4.17 3.82
C GLU A 9 6.57 -4.06 2.74
N ARG A 10 5.60 -4.95 2.77
CA ARG A 10 4.53 -4.96 1.77
C ARG A 10 3.72 -3.68 1.82
N CYS A 11 3.33 -3.24 3.02
CA CYS A 11 2.49 -2.05 3.13
C CYS A 11 3.22 -0.79 2.65
N VAL A 12 4.53 -0.70 2.89
CA VAL A 12 5.31 0.43 2.40
C VAL A 12 5.40 0.41 0.87
N MET A 13 5.62 -0.76 0.29
CA MET A 13 5.66 -0.89 -1.17
C MET A 13 4.33 -0.52 -1.81
N LEU A 14 3.23 -1.01 -1.25
CA LEU A 14 1.91 -0.73 -1.77
C LEU A 14 1.57 0.75 -1.64
N GLY A 15 1.86 1.33 -0.49
CA GLY A 15 1.61 2.75 -0.25
C GLY A 15 2.43 3.63 -1.17
N THR A 16 3.69 3.31 -1.36
CA THR A 16 4.58 4.07 -2.24
C THR A 16 4.07 4.02 -3.68
N TYR A 17 3.72 2.85 -4.15
CA TYR A 17 3.19 2.70 -5.50
C TYR A 17 1.92 3.53 -5.68
N LEU A 18 1.02 3.45 -4.72
CA LEU A 18 -0.26 4.15 -4.79
C LEU A 18 -0.05 5.66 -4.85
N VAL A 19 0.84 6.19 -4.03
CA VAL A 19 1.12 7.62 -3.98
C VAL A 19 1.84 8.11 -5.23
N GLU A 20 2.88 7.39 -5.64
CA GLU A 20 3.69 7.80 -6.79
C GLU A 20 2.91 7.79 -8.09
N ASN A 21 1.99 6.85 -8.23
CA ASN A 21 1.19 6.73 -9.45
C ASN A 21 -0.18 7.40 -9.32
N ARG A 22 -0.50 7.91 -8.16
CA ARG A 22 -1.79 8.55 -7.88
C ARG A 22 -2.94 7.67 -8.37
N THR A 23 -2.88 6.43 -7.97
CA THR A 23 -3.81 5.41 -8.44
C THR A 23 -4.74 4.94 -7.33
N THR A 24 -5.54 3.91 -7.59
CA THR A 24 -6.51 3.39 -6.64
C THR A 24 -6.01 2.13 -5.96
N VAL A 25 -6.68 1.76 -4.85
CA VAL A 25 -6.41 0.50 -4.17
C VAL A 25 -6.59 -0.66 -5.14
N ARG A 26 -7.64 -0.59 -5.96
CA ARG A 26 -7.92 -1.65 -6.92
C ARG A 26 -6.79 -1.82 -7.94
N ALA A 27 -6.34 -0.71 -8.51
CA ALA A 27 -5.26 -0.76 -9.49
C ALA A 27 -3.96 -1.26 -8.86
N THR A 28 -3.69 -0.84 -7.63
CA THR A 28 -2.52 -1.31 -6.90
C THR A 28 -2.59 -2.82 -6.67
N ALA A 29 -3.76 -3.31 -6.29
CA ALA A 29 -3.96 -4.73 -6.07
C ALA A 29 -3.70 -5.53 -7.34
N GLN A 30 -4.15 -5.03 -8.48
CA GLN A 30 -3.92 -5.69 -9.75
C GLN A 30 -2.45 -5.69 -10.12
N GLN A 31 -1.76 -4.58 -9.87
CA GLN A 31 -0.34 -4.47 -10.18
C GLN A 31 0.49 -5.47 -9.40
N PHE A 32 0.14 -5.70 -8.14
CA PHE A 32 0.88 -6.61 -7.27
C PHE A 32 0.28 -8.00 -7.21
N ASN A 33 -0.80 -8.24 -7.95
CA ASN A 33 -1.47 -9.54 -8.03
C ASN A 33 -1.92 -10.04 -6.66
N ILE A 34 -2.52 -9.17 -5.90
CA ILE A 34 -3.08 -9.51 -4.58
C ILE A 34 -4.50 -8.95 -4.49
N SER A 35 -5.22 -9.31 -3.43
CA SER A 35 -6.61 -8.88 -3.30
C SER A 35 -6.71 -7.42 -2.89
N LYS A 36 -7.79 -6.77 -3.32
CA LYS A 36 -8.07 -5.39 -2.97
C LYS A 36 -8.19 -5.23 -1.45
N SER A 37 -8.80 -6.19 -0.79
CA SER A 37 -8.94 -6.16 0.68
C SER A 37 -7.59 -6.13 1.37
N THR A 38 -6.64 -6.89 0.86
CA THR A 38 -5.31 -6.94 1.42
C THR A 38 -4.61 -5.58 1.27
N VAL A 39 -4.70 -4.97 0.09
CA VAL A 39 -4.10 -3.66 -0.14
C VAL A 39 -4.72 -2.62 0.78
N HIS A 40 -6.05 -2.59 0.84
CA HIS A 40 -6.76 -1.63 1.67
C HIS A 40 -6.35 -1.75 3.13
N LYS A 41 -6.30 -2.96 3.65
CA LYS A 41 -5.90 -3.20 5.02
C LYS A 41 -4.46 -2.75 5.27
N ASP A 42 -3.57 -3.09 4.35
CA ASP A 42 -2.15 -2.75 4.50
C ASP A 42 -1.94 -1.24 4.49
N VAL A 43 -2.56 -0.52 3.57
CA VAL A 43 -2.30 0.91 3.45
C VAL A 43 -3.11 1.76 4.43
N THR A 44 -4.09 1.18 5.11
CA THR A 44 -4.86 1.92 6.11
C THR A 44 -4.49 1.53 7.54
N GLN A 45 -4.46 0.24 7.85
CA GLN A 45 -4.25 -0.21 9.22
C GLN A 45 -2.78 -0.47 9.55
N VAL A 46 -2.08 -1.16 8.67
CA VAL A 46 -0.68 -1.51 8.94
C VAL A 46 0.24 -0.32 8.72
N LEU A 47 0.05 0.38 7.61
CA LEU A 47 0.93 1.48 7.23
C LEU A 47 0.95 2.61 8.25
N GLN A 48 -0.16 2.90 8.89
CA GLN A 48 -0.21 3.99 9.87
C GLN A 48 0.72 3.75 11.06
N HIS A 49 1.04 2.50 11.34
CA HIS A 49 1.96 2.15 12.42
C HIS A 49 3.40 2.03 11.94
N VAL A 50 3.58 1.69 10.67
CA VAL A 50 4.91 1.49 10.10
C VAL A 50 5.51 2.79 9.59
N ASN A 51 4.72 3.58 8.88
CA ASN A 51 5.18 4.83 8.28
C ASN A 51 4.04 5.83 8.24
N PRO A 52 3.81 6.57 9.34
CA PRO A 52 2.69 7.52 9.40
C PRO A 52 2.74 8.60 8.32
N ALA A 53 3.95 9.05 7.93
CA ALA A 53 4.07 10.06 6.90
C ALA A 53 3.55 9.56 5.56
N LEU A 54 3.93 8.35 5.19
CA LEU A 54 3.44 7.73 3.96
C LEU A 54 1.95 7.45 4.05
N TYR A 55 1.48 7.04 5.22
CA TYR A 55 0.06 6.80 5.46
C TYR A 55 -0.76 8.06 5.16
N GLU A 56 -0.30 9.22 5.62
CA GLU A 56 -1.01 10.47 5.35
C GLU A 56 -1.05 10.78 3.86
N GLN A 57 0.05 10.52 3.16
CA GLN A 57 0.09 10.74 1.72
C GLN A 57 -0.90 9.83 0.99
N VAL A 58 -0.99 8.58 1.42
CA VAL A 58 -1.94 7.63 0.85
C VAL A 58 -3.37 8.12 1.05
N GLN A 59 -3.68 8.63 2.25
CA GLN A 59 -5.02 9.14 2.53
C GLN A 59 -5.40 10.32 1.65
N ARG A 60 -4.42 11.14 1.29
CA ARG A 60 -4.68 12.28 0.40
C ARG A 60 -4.97 11.83 -1.03
N VAL A 61 -4.38 10.72 -1.45
CA VAL A 61 -4.62 10.20 -2.79
C VAL A 61 -5.96 9.47 -2.86
N LEU A 62 -6.33 8.79 -1.81
CA LEU A 62 -7.61 8.10 -1.74
C LEU A 62 -8.77 9.10 -1.54
#